data_f31512d64eaa7b1e13f807ece93aa2dc
#
_entry.id   f31512d64eaa7b1e13f807ece93aa2dc
#
_cell.length_a   1.000
_cell.length_b   1.000
_cell.length_c   1.000
_cell.angle_alpha   90.00
_cell.angle_beta   90.00
_cell.angle_gamma   90.00
#
_symmetry.space_group_name_H-M   'P 1'
#
loop_
_entity.id
_entity.type
_entity.pdbx_description
1 polymer ?
#
loop_
_entity_poly.entity_id
_entity_poly.type
_entity_poly.pdbx_seq_one_letter_code
_entity_poly.pdbx_strand_id
1 'polypeptide(L)' 'MFIYGDNEQLKKELKKLVIDSGLTQKEVAEKMGVKPQQYNNIVNKENLAFRDVKRIAAACGYELQIDFVPAEQDE' A
#
# COMPACT_ATOMS: atom_id res chain seq x y z
N MET A 1 9.84 6.86 -4.94
CA MET A 1 9.86 6.60 -3.48
C MET A 1 9.28 7.80 -2.76
N PHE A 2 8.56 7.57 -1.68
CA PHE A 2 7.98 8.66 -0.90
C PHE A 2 8.44 8.55 0.55
N ILE A 3 8.38 9.67 1.25
CA ILE A 3 8.72 9.69 2.68
C ILE A 3 7.42 9.46 3.46
N TYR A 4 7.44 8.44 4.31
CA TYR A 4 6.27 8.13 5.12
C TYR A 4 6.05 9.22 6.17
N GLY A 5 4.90 9.85 6.13
CA GLY A 5 4.52 10.84 7.13
C GLY A 5 3.43 10.34 8.05
N ASP A 6 2.38 9.77 7.48
CA ASP A 6 1.28 9.24 8.25
C ASP A 6 0.53 8.20 7.43
N ASN A 7 -0.50 7.63 8.06
CA ASN A 7 -1.25 6.56 7.44
C ASN A 7 -2.10 7.02 6.26
N GLU A 8 -2.57 8.26 6.30
CA GLU A 8 -3.34 8.81 5.19
C GLU A 8 -2.50 8.90 3.93
N GLN A 9 -1.26 9.34 4.09
CA GLN A 9 -0.32 9.41 2.99
C GLN A 9 -0.04 8.01 2.43
N LEU A 10 0.15 7.05 3.32
CA LEU A 10 0.39 5.66 2.93
C LEU A 10 -0.78 5.11 2.13
N LYS A 11 -2.01 5.39 2.55
CA LYS A 11 -3.21 4.96 1.83
C LYS A 11 -3.25 5.54 0.43
N LYS A 12 -2.90 6.83 0.29
CA LYS A 12 -2.89 7.49 -1.02
C LYS A 12 -1.86 6.86 -1.93
N GLU A 13 -0.67 6.58 -1.40
CA GLU A 13 0.38 5.95 -2.20
C GLU A 13 -0.02 4.55 -2.62
N LEU A 14 -0.70 3.83 -1.74
CA LEU A 14 -1.16 2.48 -2.05
C LEU A 14 -2.23 2.51 -3.15
N LYS A 15 -3.16 3.46 -3.08
CA LYS A 15 -4.16 3.62 -4.13
C LYS A 15 -3.52 3.95 -5.47
N LYS A 16 -2.52 4.81 -5.44
CA LYS A 16 -1.78 5.18 -6.64
C LYS A 16 -1.08 3.95 -7.25
N LEU A 17 -0.50 3.13 -6.40
CA LEU A 17 0.15 1.89 -6.83
C LEU A 17 -0.84 0.98 -7.55
N VAL A 18 -2.02 0.81 -6.99
CA VAL A 18 -3.05 -0.04 -7.59
C VAL A 18 -3.47 0.52 -8.94
N ILE A 19 -3.68 1.83 -9.03
CA ILE A 19 -4.03 2.47 -10.30
C ILE A 19 -2.92 2.26 -11.33
N ASP A 20 -1.68 2.49 -10.92
CA ASP A 20 -0.53 2.38 -11.81
C ASP A 20 -0.32 0.93 -12.30
N SER A 21 -0.76 -0.04 -11.52
CA SER A 21 -0.62 -1.45 -11.91
C SER A 21 -1.58 -1.83 -13.03
N GLY A 22 -2.60 -1.03 -13.28
CA GLY A 22 -3.61 -1.32 -14.28
C GLY A 22 -4.65 -2.33 -13.85
N LEU A 23 -4.60 -2.77 -12.59
CA LEU A 23 -5.56 -3.74 -12.07
C LEU A 23 -6.72 -3.03 -11.42
N THR A 24 -7.89 -3.67 -11.45
CA THR A 24 -9.04 -3.20 -10.69
C THR A 24 -8.91 -3.68 -9.25
N GLN A 25 -9.65 -3.05 -8.34
CA GLN A 25 -9.66 -3.47 -6.95
C GLN A 25 -10.12 -4.93 -6.82
N LYS A 26 -11.08 -5.33 -7.65
CA LYS A 26 -11.55 -6.72 -7.67
C LYS A 26 -10.43 -7.67 -8.04
N GLU A 27 -9.65 -7.31 -9.06
CA GLU A 27 -8.53 -8.13 -9.49
C GLU A 27 -7.45 -8.24 -8.42
N VAL A 28 -7.18 -7.14 -7.73
CA VAL A 28 -6.21 -7.15 -6.64
C VAL A 28 -6.69 -8.06 -5.53
N ALA A 29 -7.97 -7.97 -5.17
CA ALA A 29 -8.56 -8.82 -4.14
C ALA A 29 -8.43 -10.29 -4.52
N GLU A 30 -8.70 -10.62 -5.78
CA GLU A 30 -8.58 -12.00 -6.25
C GLU A 30 -7.14 -12.51 -6.12
N LYS A 31 -6.18 -11.68 -6.48
CA LYS A 31 -4.77 -12.06 -6.39
C LYS A 31 -4.31 -12.21 -4.94
N MET A 32 -4.94 -11.49 -4.03
CA MET A 32 -4.66 -11.62 -2.60
C MET A 32 -5.38 -12.81 -1.97
N GLY A 33 -6.33 -13.40 -2.68
CA GLY A 33 -7.12 -14.51 -2.15
C GLY A 33 -8.20 -14.06 -1.18
N VAL A 34 -8.67 -12.82 -1.32
CA VAL A 34 -9.70 -12.28 -0.44
C VAL A 34 -10.87 -11.78 -1.29
N LYS A 35 -12.00 -11.58 -0.65
CA LYS A 35 -13.17 -11.02 -1.32
C LYS A 35 -13.00 -9.51 -1.46
N PRO A 36 -13.65 -8.89 -2.45
CA PRO A 36 -13.54 -7.43 -2.64
C PRO A 36 -13.91 -6.64 -1.39
N GLN A 37 -14.89 -7.08 -0.62
CA GLN A 37 -15.26 -6.39 0.60
C GLN A 37 -14.14 -6.48 1.64
N GLN A 38 -13.48 -7.62 1.72
CA GLN A 38 -12.35 -7.78 2.63
C GLN A 38 -11.19 -6.87 2.22
N TYR A 39 -10.93 -6.79 0.92
CA TYR A 39 -9.91 -5.89 0.43
C TYR A 39 -10.23 -4.44 0.81
N ASN A 40 -11.49 -4.04 0.62
CA ASN A 40 -11.94 -2.71 0.97
C ASN A 40 -11.72 -2.42 2.45
N ASN A 41 -12.04 -3.40 3.31
CA ASN A 41 -11.84 -3.25 4.75
C ASN A 41 -10.37 -3.09 5.10
N ILE A 42 -9.50 -3.82 4.40
CA ILE A 42 -8.06 -3.75 4.65
C ILE A 42 -7.51 -2.37 4.29
N VAL A 43 -7.84 -1.86 3.10
CA VAL A 43 -7.29 -0.58 2.65
C VAL A 43 -7.87 0.60 3.40
N ASN A 44 -9.01 0.42 4.04
CA ASN A 44 -9.65 1.49 4.80
C ASN A 44 -9.41 1.40 6.30
N LYS A 45 -8.54 0.50 6.72
CA LYS A 45 -8.15 0.43 8.13
C LYS A 45 -7.58 1.76 8.59
N GLU A 46 -7.86 2.09 9.83
CA GLU A 46 -7.28 3.28 10.42
C GLU A 46 -5.76 3.21 10.42
N ASN A 47 -5.24 2.03 10.71
CA ASN A 47 -3.79 1.79 10.71
C ASN A 47 -3.46 0.61 9.82
N LEU A 48 -2.86 0.90 8.67
CA LEU A 48 -2.39 -0.15 7.77
C LEU A 48 -1.10 -0.75 8.33
N ALA A 49 -1.07 -2.07 8.44
CA ALA A 49 0.15 -2.76 8.82
C ALA A 49 1.03 -2.96 7.58
N PHE A 50 2.34 -3.04 7.80
CA PHE A 50 3.26 -3.33 6.70
C PHE A 50 2.91 -4.64 6.01
N ARG A 51 2.40 -5.61 6.78
CA ARG A 51 1.97 -6.88 6.20
C ARG A 51 0.87 -6.68 5.17
N ASP A 52 -0.09 -5.79 5.46
CA ASP A 52 -1.16 -5.50 4.52
C ASP A 52 -0.63 -4.82 3.27
N VAL A 53 0.26 -3.85 3.45
CA VAL A 53 0.86 -3.13 2.33
C VAL A 53 1.65 -4.10 1.47
N LYS A 54 2.41 -5.00 2.08
CA LYS A 54 3.19 -5.99 1.36
C LYS A 54 2.30 -6.89 0.51
N ARG A 55 1.17 -7.34 1.07
CA ARG A 55 0.26 -8.22 0.35
C ARG A 55 -0.36 -7.53 -0.85
N ILE A 56 -0.77 -6.29 -0.69
CA ILE A 56 -1.36 -5.52 -1.78
C ILE A 56 -0.33 -5.24 -2.86
N ALA A 57 0.87 -4.83 -2.45
CA ALA A 57 1.95 -4.56 -3.40
C ALA A 57 2.31 -5.80 -4.19
N ALA A 58 2.41 -6.95 -3.52
CA ALA A 58 2.73 -8.20 -4.20
C ALA A 58 1.66 -8.57 -5.21
N ALA A 59 0.39 -8.36 -4.87
CA ALA A 59 -0.71 -8.63 -5.80
C ALA A 59 -0.63 -7.75 -7.03
N CYS A 60 -0.06 -6.56 -6.90
CA CYS A 60 0.09 -5.61 -8.01
C CYS A 60 1.41 -5.81 -8.76
N GLY A 61 2.21 -6.79 -8.37
CA GLY A 61 3.49 -7.05 -9.03
C GLY A 61 4.63 -6.20 -8.53
N TYR A 62 4.49 -5.63 -7.36
CA TYR A 62 5.52 -4.77 -6.76
C TYR A 62 6.05 -5.41 -5.48
N GLU A 63 7.24 -4.99 -5.12
CA GLU A 63 7.88 -5.41 -3.88
C GLU A 63 7.93 -4.24 -2.92
N LEU A 64 7.52 -4.44 -1.68
CA LEU A 64 7.63 -3.41 -0.66
C LEU A 64 9.06 -3.36 -0.14
N GLN A 65 9.69 -2.21 -0.26
CA GLN A 65 11.03 -1.99 0.28
C GLN A 65 10.95 -0.87 1.32
N ILE A 66 11.64 -1.08 2.42
CA ILE A 66 11.68 -0.11 3.51
C ILE A 66 13.13 0.25 3.77
N ASP A 67 13.39 1.53 3.89
CA ASP A 67 14.75 1.99 4.13
C ASP A 67 14.69 3.19 5.07
N PHE A 68 15.78 3.39 5.77
CA PHE A 68 15.94 4.55 6.63
C PHE A 68 17.03 5.43 6.04
N VAL A 69 16.67 6.67 5.77
CA VAL A 69 17.64 7.64 5.24
C VAL A 69 17.89 8.69 6.29
N PRO A 70 19.10 9.25 6.32
CA PRO A 70 19.40 10.33 7.29
C PRO A 70 18.43 11.48 7.08
N ALA A 71 17.88 11.98 8.17
CA ALA A 71 17.01 13.14 8.11
C ALA A 71 17.84 14.37 7.84
N GLU A 72 17.29 15.30 7.05
CA GLU A 72 17.94 16.58 6.88
C GLU A 72 17.82 17.36 8.16
N GLN A 73 18.92 17.97 8.55
CA GLN A 73 18.99 18.75 9.78
C GLN A 73 19.11 20.21 9.40
N ASP A 74 18.17 21.02 9.87
CA ASP A 74 18.23 22.46 9.74
C ASP A 74 18.81 23.02 11.04
N GLU A 75 19.97 23.58 10.96
CA GLU A 75 20.62 24.12 12.16
C GLU A 75 20.48 25.60 12.30
#